data_c05d0c9861c2be423d40000b1c9c55c0
#
_entry.id   c05d0c9861c2be423d40000b1c9c55c0
#
_cell.length_a   1.000
_cell.length_b   1.000
_cell.length_c   1.000
_cell.angle_alpha   90.00
_cell.angle_beta   90.00
_cell.angle_gamma   90.00
#
_symmetry.space_group_name_H-M   'P 1'
#
loop_
_entity.id
_entity.type
_entity.pdbx_description
1 polymer ?
#
loop_
_entity_poly.entity_id
_entity_poly.type
_entity_poly.pdbx_seq_one_letter_code
_entity_poly.pdbx_strand_id
1 'polypeptide(L)'
;MQPENLPPFLRGVPEITSYDGVKALLKSSALESATHEESIDFGRRTILTIDGEEHFDRRRLEAPMLSRDALKAYERSILVKTIDHCLADVAPGPQGLPECDLSELITRMLLEIGATIVGLDDVETAERSERLREVRDPMMRAFIVEFELEDHEPIIAEGLTAKDAFRDEFVQPSRERRQAEIDALREAGDTAGLEALEGTNLINQMLLHWDDSWDDDMLVRESLLYLIASGHSTSTAITHAVNELSGWFEAHPEEYELRLDADFLMNAAMETLRLHSPTPGILRRAVEPVEIADHDRVVSLQPGDLVSGNIAAASRDESHFGEGWASFNPHREIARTTNRYGAAFGGGTHVCIGRQLVLGNYARGEKEGEYFGVFVRILRRLYEAGIRFPDSFKPQPAHSGHDRFEHFPVVFDDMDAVLSVAR
;
A
#
# COMPACT_ATOMS: atom_id res chain seq x y z
N MET A 1 -21.33 6.93 0.00
CA MET A 1 -21.09 8.35 -0.35
C MET A 1 -22.37 8.88 -0.96
N GLN A 2 -22.78 10.12 -0.67
CA GLN A 2 -23.98 10.71 -1.32
C GLN A 2 -23.69 10.92 -2.80
N PRO A 3 -24.64 10.66 -3.73
CA PRO A 3 -24.40 10.75 -5.17
C PRO A 3 -23.85 12.10 -5.66
N GLU A 4 -24.17 13.17 -4.95
CA GLU A 4 -23.67 14.52 -5.22
C GLU A 4 -22.18 14.71 -4.91
N ASN A 5 -21.61 13.88 -4.06
CA ASN A 5 -20.19 13.91 -3.67
C ASN A 5 -19.33 12.95 -4.53
N LEU A 6 -19.95 12.31 -5.53
CA LEU A 6 -19.19 11.49 -6.49
C LEU A 6 -18.66 12.36 -7.64
N PRO A 7 -17.44 12.12 -8.10
CA PRO A 7 -16.93 12.67 -9.33
C PRO A 7 -17.93 12.48 -10.47
N PRO A 8 -18.06 13.45 -11.40
CA PRO A 8 -19.08 13.41 -12.45
C PRO A 8 -19.09 12.12 -13.27
N PHE A 9 -17.91 11.57 -13.58
CA PHE A 9 -17.76 10.36 -14.40
C PHE A 9 -18.21 9.08 -13.69
N LEU A 10 -18.32 9.07 -12.36
CA LEU A 10 -18.83 7.93 -11.58
C LEU A 10 -20.35 7.96 -11.39
N ARG A 11 -21.01 9.08 -11.73
CA ARG A 11 -22.45 9.22 -11.53
C ARG A 11 -23.21 8.33 -12.52
N GLY A 12 -24.00 7.41 -11.97
CA GLY A 12 -24.79 6.48 -12.77
C GLY A 12 -24.04 5.23 -13.27
N VAL A 13 -22.74 5.10 -12.94
CA VAL A 13 -21.98 3.87 -13.17
C VAL A 13 -22.57 2.76 -12.30
N PRO A 14 -22.94 1.60 -12.87
CA PRO A 14 -23.43 0.47 -12.08
C PRO A 14 -22.34 -0.01 -11.11
N GLU A 15 -22.75 -0.29 -9.88
CA GLU A 15 -21.87 -0.75 -8.82
C GLU A 15 -22.15 -2.20 -8.47
N ILE A 16 -21.11 -3.03 -8.38
CA ILE A 16 -21.14 -4.42 -7.90
C ILE A 16 -20.72 -4.41 -6.45
N THR A 17 -21.55 -5.01 -5.56
CA THR A 17 -21.38 -4.91 -4.11
C THR A 17 -21.23 -6.25 -3.39
N SER A 18 -21.69 -7.36 -4.01
CA SER A 18 -21.52 -8.69 -3.43
C SER A 18 -20.07 -9.18 -3.53
N TYR A 19 -19.62 -9.99 -2.58
CA TYR A 19 -18.28 -10.57 -2.59
C TYR A 19 -17.98 -11.38 -3.85
N ASP A 20 -18.91 -12.24 -4.23
CA ASP A 20 -18.76 -13.09 -5.44
C ASP A 20 -18.85 -12.26 -6.72
N GLY A 21 -19.71 -11.24 -6.77
CA GLY A 21 -19.81 -10.32 -7.91
C GLY A 21 -18.52 -9.52 -8.11
N VAL A 22 -17.97 -8.92 -7.05
CA VAL A 22 -16.68 -8.22 -7.13
C VAL A 22 -15.56 -9.18 -7.52
N LYS A 23 -15.54 -10.39 -6.99
CA LYS A 23 -14.56 -11.40 -7.38
C LYS A 23 -14.68 -11.84 -8.85
N ALA A 24 -15.90 -11.91 -9.39
CA ALA A 24 -16.14 -12.17 -10.81
C ALA A 24 -15.68 -11.00 -11.68
N LEU A 25 -16.01 -9.76 -11.29
CA LEU A 25 -15.55 -8.53 -11.95
C LEU A 25 -14.02 -8.47 -12.04
N LEU A 26 -13.32 -8.74 -10.93
CA LEU A 26 -11.86 -8.71 -10.86
C LEU A 26 -11.17 -9.79 -11.69
N LYS A 27 -11.84 -10.88 -12.03
CA LYS A 27 -11.30 -11.99 -12.80
C LYS A 27 -11.68 -11.98 -14.27
N SER A 28 -12.59 -11.10 -14.67
CA SER A 28 -13.10 -11.05 -16.03
C SER A 28 -12.06 -10.51 -17.00
N SER A 29 -11.73 -11.26 -18.03
CA SER A 29 -10.90 -10.80 -19.15
C SER A 29 -11.64 -9.84 -20.11
N ALA A 30 -12.97 -9.75 -19.98
CA ALA A 30 -13.80 -8.81 -20.74
C ALA A 30 -13.79 -7.40 -20.13
N LEU A 31 -13.05 -7.19 -19.03
CA LEU A 31 -12.99 -5.92 -18.31
C LEU A 31 -11.52 -5.48 -18.15
N GLU A 32 -11.22 -4.24 -18.55
CA GLU A 32 -9.92 -3.61 -18.41
C GLU A 32 -9.94 -2.50 -17.36
N SER A 33 -8.76 -2.08 -16.90
CA SER A 33 -8.60 -0.94 -15.99
C SER A 33 -9.13 0.33 -16.65
N ALA A 34 -9.90 1.13 -15.90
CA ALA A 34 -10.53 2.36 -16.40
C ALA A 34 -10.22 3.56 -15.50
N THR A 35 -9.12 3.54 -14.78
CA THR A 35 -8.64 4.63 -13.92
C THR A 35 -7.41 5.29 -14.52
N HIS A 36 -7.13 6.53 -14.10
CA HIS A 36 -5.93 7.28 -14.48
C HIS A 36 -5.89 7.76 -15.93
N GLU A 37 -7.06 7.98 -16.56
CA GLU A 37 -7.16 8.50 -17.93
C GLU A 37 -6.77 9.99 -18.01
N GLU A 38 -7.06 10.78 -16.97
CA GLU A 38 -6.67 12.21 -16.90
C GLU A 38 -5.25 12.41 -16.34
N SER A 39 -4.72 11.44 -15.60
CA SER A 39 -3.40 11.49 -14.98
C SER A 39 -2.30 10.80 -15.81
N ILE A 40 -2.42 10.87 -17.12
CA ILE A 40 -1.57 10.17 -18.10
C ILE A 40 -0.07 10.44 -17.90
N ASP A 41 0.30 11.65 -17.48
CA ASP A 41 1.71 12.03 -17.25
C ASP A 41 2.33 11.34 -16.03
N PHE A 42 1.51 10.81 -15.15
CA PHE A 42 1.93 10.14 -13.91
C PHE A 42 1.76 8.63 -13.98
N GLY A 43 0.77 8.12 -14.72
CA GLY A 43 0.40 6.71 -14.70
C GLY A 43 0.55 5.95 -16.02
N ARG A 44 0.78 6.62 -17.15
CA ARG A 44 0.82 5.97 -18.46
C ARG A 44 1.83 4.83 -18.53
N ARG A 45 1.34 3.66 -18.96
CA ARG A 45 2.11 2.42 -19.12
C ARG A 45 2.80 1.90 -17.85
N THR A 46 2.38 2.37 -16.66
CA THR A 46 2.77 1.72 -15.41
C THR A 46 2.04 0.39 -15.23
N ILE A 47 2.56 -0.50 -14.39
CA ILE A 47 1.95 -1.81 -14.12
C ILE A 47 0.48 -1.72 -13.68
N LEU A 48 0.03 -0.57 -13.16
CA LEU A 48 -1.35 -0.35 -12.74
C LEU A 48 -2.31 -0.10 -13.90
N THR A 49 -1.83 0.54 -14.99
CA THR A 49 -2.65 1.09 -16.08
C THR A 49 -2.58 0.29 -17.38
N ILE A 50 -1.74 -0.74 -17.44
CA ILE A 50 -1.63 -1.65 -18.58
C ILE A 50 -2.43 -2.93 -18.33
N ASP A 51 -2.91 -3.55 -19.41
CA ASP A 51 -3.64 -4.81 -19.40
C ASP A 51 -3.03 -5.82 -20.39
N GLY A 52 -3.54 -7.04 -20.40
CA GLY A 52 -3.14 -8.07 -21.35
C GLY A 52 -1.70 -8.55 -21.24
N GLU A 53 -1.04 -8.74 -22.38
CA GLU A 53 0.32 -9.30 -22.47
C GLU A 53 1.36 -8.35 -21.88
N GLU A 54 1.25 -7.03 -22.13
CA GLU A 54 2.17 -6.03 -21.57
C GLU A 54 2.15 -6.04 -20.03
N HIS A 55 0.96 -6.15 -19.44
CA HIS A 55 0.83 -6.26 -17.98
C HIS A 55 1.46 -7.55 -17.46
N PHE A 56 1.25 -8.68 -18.14
CA PHE A 56 1.84 -9.95 -17.75
C PHE A 56 3.38 -9.90 -17.80
N ASP A 57 3.94 -9.33 -18.85
CA ASP A 57 5.40 -9.20 -19.01
C ASP A 57 6.00 -8.24 -17.97
N ARG A 58 5.34 -7.10 -17.68
CA ARG A 58 5.75 -6.17 -16.63
C ARG A 58 5.73 -6.85 -15.25
N ARG A 59 4.66 -7.58 -14.93
CA ARG A 59 4.60 -8.33 -13.67
C ARG A 59 5.70 -9.38 -13.56
N ARG A 60 6.01 -10.07 -14.64
CA ARG A 60 7.09 -11.06 -14.67
C ARG A 60 8.45 -10.41 -14.44
N LEU A 61 8.69 -9.24 -15.04
CA LEU A 61 9.90 -8.46 -14.84
C LEU A 61 10.05 -8.03 -13.37
N GLU A 62 9.00 -7.55 -12.73
CA GLU A 62 9.05 -6.98 -11.38
C GLU A 62 8.93 -8.04 -10.26
N ALA A 63 8.40 -9.23 -10.56
CA ALA A 63 8.18 -10.29 -9.57
C ALA A 63 9.43 -10.71 -8.76
N PRO A 64 10.66 -10.71 -9.30
CA PRO A 64 11.87 -11.04 -8.52
C PRO A 64 12.04 -10.18 -7.28
N MET A 65 11.67 -8.88 -7.32
CA MET A 65 11.76 -7.96 -6.18
C MET A 65 10.81 -8.33 -5.03
N LEU A 66 9.76 -9.07 -5.32
CA LEU A 66 8.74 -9.50 -4.37
C LEU A 66 8.78 -11.02 -4.16
N SER A 67 9.88 -11.65 -4.56
CA SER A 67 10.15 -13.05 -4.27
C SER A 67 10.30 -13.27 -2.76
N ARG A 68 10.12 -14.52 -2.31
CA ARG A 68 10.26 -14.87 -0.89
C ARG A 68 11.63 -14.49 -0.32
N ASP A 69 12.68 -14.66 -1.12
CA ASP A 69 14.05 -14.38 -0.67
C ASP A 69 14.33 -12.87 -0.62
N ALA A 70 13.84 -12.10 -1.60
CA ALA A 70 13.90 -10.64 -1.58
C ALA A 70 13.15 -10.07 -0.36
N LEU A 71 11.93 -10.54 -0.08
CA LEU A 71 11.14 -10.08 1.05
C LEU A 71 11.78 -10.42 2.40
N LYS A 72 12.42 -11.58 2.52
CA LYS A 72 13.23 -11.92 3.71
C LYS A 72 14.45 -11.01 3.87
N ALA A 73 15.11 -10.68 2.75
CA ALA A 73 16.22 -9.74 2.76
C ALA A 73 15.77 -8.35 3.20
N TYR A 74 14.64 -7.84 2.67
CA TYR A 74 14.06 -6.55 3.08
C TYR A 74 13.71 -6.54 4.57
N GLU A 75 13.08 -7.58 5.08
CA GLU A 75 12.74 -7.66 6.50
C GLU A 75 13.96 -7.56 7.41
N ARG A 76 15.06 -8.23 7.05
CA ARG A 76 16.30 -8.25 7.84
C ARG A 76 17.12 -6.96 7.73
N SER A 77 17.19 -6.38 6.54
CA SER A 77 18.13 -5.30 6.24
C SER A 77 17.49 -3.93 6.19
N ILE A 78 16.18 -3.83 5.95
CA ILE A 78 15.47 -2.57 5.71
C ILE A 78 14.40 -2.35 6.78
N LEU A 79 13.37 -3.22 6.86
CA LEU A 79 12.17 -2.94 7.64
C LEU A 79 12.47 -2.63 9.11
N VAL A 80 13.21 -3.51 9.79
CA VAL A 80 13.49 -3.33 11.23
C VAL A 80 14.31 -2.07 11.46
N LYS A 81 15.35 -1.84 10.64
CA LYS A 81 16.22 -0.67 10.78
C LYS A 81 15.48 0.64 10.56
N THR A 82 14.65 0.70 9.51
CA THR A 82 13.88 1.92 9.20
C THR A 82 12.84 2.20 10.28
N ILE A 83 12.12 1.18 10.74
CA ILE A 83 11.14 1.34 11.82
C ILE A 83 11.82 1.86 13.10
N ASP A 84 12.94 1.25 13.51
CA ASP A 84 13.68 1.65 14.70
C ASP A 84 14.27 3.05 14.57
N HIS A 85 14.80 3.41 13.40
CA HIS A 85 15.30 4.73 13.09
C HIS A 85 14.21 5.81 13.21
N CYS A 86 13.06 5.60 12.57
CA CYS A 86 11.94 6.53 12.64
C CYS A 86 11.39 6.68 14.07
N LEU A 87 11.34 5.58 14.85
CA LEU A 87 10.95 5.64 16.26
C LEU A 87 11.95 6.43 17.09
N ALA A 88 13.26 6.30 16.83
CA ALA A 88 14.31 7.01 17.57
C ALA A 88 14.24 8.55 17.39
N ASP A 89 13.66 9.02 16.30
CA ASP A 89 13.48 10.44 16.01
C ASP A 89 12.24 11.05 16.66
N VAL A 90 11.39 10.25 17.33
CA VAL A 90 10.18 10.77 17.99
C VAL A 90 10.57 11.62 19.20
N ALA A 91 10.25 12.91 19.14
CA ALA A 91 10.60 13.87 20.17
C ALA A 91 9.72 13.75 21.44
N PRO A 92 10.22 14.12 22.62
CA PRO A 92 9.39 14.22 23.80
C PRO A 92 8.30 15.29 23.66
N GLY A 93 7.06 14.91 23.96
CA GLY A 93 5.92 15.82 24.05
C GLY A 93 5.87 16.61 25.36
N PRO A 94 4.80 17.38 25.58
CA PRO A 94 4.64 18.26 26.77
C PRO A 94 4.71 17.52 28.12
N GLN A 95 4.42 16.23 28.16
CA GLN A 95 4.46 15.41 29.38
C GLN A 95 5.81 14.72 29.58
N GLY A 96 6.78 14.95 28.68
CA GLY A 96 8.11 14.34 28.74
C GLY A 96 8.20 12.93 28.18
N LEU A 97 7.08 12.36 27.70
CA LEU A 97 7.05 11.11 26.96
C LEU A 97 7.19 11.37 25.46
N PRO A 98 7.80 10.47 24.67
CA PRO A 98 7.79 10.56 23.21
C PRO A 98 6.35 10.61 22.70
N GLU A 99 6.04 11.60 21.85
CA GLU A 99 4.71 11.88 21.33
C GLU A 99 4.77 12.27 19.86
N CYS A 100 3.87 11.73 19.03
CA CYS A 100 3.77 12.10 17.62
C CYS A 100 2.37 11.87 17.07
N ASP A 101 2.12 12.36 15.84
CA ASP A 101 1.02 11.86 15.03
C ASP A 101 1.40 10.52 14.40
N LEU A 102 0.64 9.47 14.70
CA LEU A 102 0.94 8.11 14.23
C LEU A 102 0.85 7.99 12.71
N SER A 103 -0.10 8.71 12.07
CA SER A 103 -0.25 8.66 10.61
C SER A 103 0.99 9.23 9.92
N GLU A 104 1.56 10.31 10.44
CA GLU A 104 2.79 10.91 9.91
C GLU A 104 4.00 9.99 10.14
N LEU A 105 4.14 9.43 11.33
CA LEU A 105 5.22 8.50 11.66
C LEU A 105 5.21 7.26 10.74
N ILE A 106 4.03 6.62 10.57
CA ILE A 106 3.92 5.44 9.71
C ILE A 106 4.13 5.81 8.24
N THR A 107 3.61 6.96 7.79
CA THR A 107 3.82 7.43 6.42
C THR A 107 5.30 7.63 6.13
N ARG A 108 6.07 8.20 7.07
CA ARG A 108 7.52 8.32 6.96
C ARG A 108 8.20 6.96 6.88
N MET A 109 7.89 6.02 7.80
CA MET A 109 8.44 4.66 7.76
C MET A 109 8.23 4.00 6.39
N LEU A 110 7.01 4.06 5.89
CA LEU A 110 6.64 3.43 4.62
C LEU A 110 7.24 4.13 3.40
N LEU A 111 7.42 5.45 3.45
CA LEU A 111 8.08 6.21 2.40
C LEU A 111 9.56 5.81 2.29
N GLU A 112 10.28 5.74 3.40
CA GLU A 112 11.69 5.33 3.44
C GLU A 112 11.88 3.86 3.01
N ILE A 113 10.99 2.95 3.46
CA ILE A 113 10.97 1.55 3.02
C ILE A 113 10.69 1.48 1.51
N GLY A 114 9.68 2.17 1.02
CA GLY A 114 9.31 2.22 -0.39
C GLY A 114 10.43 2.79 -1.26
N ALA A 115 11.06 3.87 -0.83
CA ALA A 115 12.20 4.48 -1.52
C ALA A 115 13.39 3.51 -1.65
N THR A 116 13.67 2.74 -0.59
CA THR A 116 14.72 1.71 -0.63
C THR A 116 14.36 0.57 -1.59
N ILE A 117 13.10 0.10 -1.62
CA ILE A 117 12.60 -0.92 -2.55
C ILE A 117 12.64 -0.42 -3.99
N VAL A 118 12.32 0.85 -4.22
CA VAL A 118 12.50 1.50 -5.53
C VAL A 118 13.98 1.58 -5.90
N GLY A 119 14.85 1.76 -4.94
CA GLY A 119 16.27 1.95 -5.13
C GLY A 119 16.67 3.42 -5.22
N LEU A 120 15.95 4.31 -4.56
CA LEU A 120 16.36 5.71 -4.40
C LEU A 120 17.46 5.81 -3.35
N ASP A 121 18.43 6.66 -3.61
CA ASP A 121 19.58 6.88 -2.74
C ASP A 121 19.35 8.06 -1.78
N ASP A 122 20.08 8.04 -0.66
CA ASP A 122 20.17 9.14 0.31
C ASP A 122 18.81 9.56 0.90
N VAL A 123 17.93 8.61 1.18
CA VAL A 123 16.57 8.85 1.73
C VAL A 123 16.48 8.60 3.24
N GLU A 124 17.57 8.20 3.89
CA GLU A 124 17.57 7.74 5.29
C GLU A 124 17.60 8.90 6.31
N THR A 125 17.85 10.14 5.89
CA THR A 125 17.81 11.28 6.81
C THR A 125 16.41 11.88 6.87
N ALA A 126 16.03 12.41 8.04
CA ALA A 126 14.72 13.03 8.22
C ALA A 126 14.49 14.18 7.21
N GLU A 127 15.53 14.97 6.90
CA GLU A 127 15.46 16.06 5.92
C GLU A 127 15.20 15.52 4.50
N ARG A 128 15.89 14.48 4.08
CA ARG A 128 15.72 13.90 2.74
C ARG A 128 14.38 13.14 2.61
N SER A 129 13.97 12.44 3.66
CA SER A 129 12.67 11.79 3.73
C SER A 129 11.54 12.82 3.64
N GLU A 130 11.65 13.94 4.36
CA GLU A 130 10.69 15.05 4.26
C GLU A 130 10.69 15.67 2.86
N ARG A 131 11.86 15.90 2.25
CA ARG A 131 11.94 16.41 0.88
C ARG A 131 11.28 15.45 -0.13
N LEU A 132 11.50 14.15 0.03
CA LEU A 132 10.83 13.14 -0.80
C LEU A 132 9.31 13.19 -0.61
N ARG A 133 8.82 13.40 0.61
CA ARG A 133 7.40 13.57 0.90
C ARG A 133 6.82 14.81 0.21
N GLU A 134 7.52 15.95 0.31
CA GLU A 134 7.10 17.21 -0.32
C GLU A 134 6.91 17.09 -1.84
N VAL A 135 7.77 16.33 -2.53
CA VAL A 135 7.62 16.13 -3.98
C VAL A 135 6.63 15.01 -4.30
N ARG A 136 6.53 13.96 -3.46
CA ARG A 136 5.57 12.87 -3.67
C ARG A 136 4.12 13.31 -3.53
N ASP A 137 3.79 14.13 -2.53
CA ASP A 137 2.40 14.45 -2.19
C ASP A 137 1.65 15.18 -3.31
N PRO A 138 2.21 16.23 -3.97
CA PRO A 138 1.57 16.82 -5.14
C PRO A 138 1.43 15.85 -6.32
N MET A 139 2.42 14.99 -6.57
CA MET A 139 2.34 13.96 -7.61
C MET A 139 1.26 12.93 -7.31
N MET A 140 1.12 12.50 -6.05
CA MET A 140 0.06 11.58 -5.62
C MET A 140 -1.31 12.19 -5.86
N ARG A 141 -1.51 13.46 -5.51
CA ARG A 141 -2.77 14.17 -5.75
C ARG A 141 -3.07 14.27 -7.25
N ALA A 142 -2.08 14.59 -8.07
CA ALA A 142 -2.22 14.63 -9.53
C ALA A 142 -2.46 13.24 -10.14
N PHE A 143 -1.89 12.17 -9.55
CA PHE A 143 -2.10 10.79 -9.99
C PHE A 143 -3.55 10.33 -9.82
N ILE A 144 -4.26 10.82 -8.80
CA ILE A 144 -5.66 10.50 -8.53
C ILE A 144 -6.62 11.65 -8.85
N VAL A 145 -6.21 12.59 -9.71
CA VAL A 145 -6.94 13.83 -9.99
C VAL A 145 -8.38 13.61 -10.44
N GLU A 146 -8.66 12.51 -11.12
CA GLU A 146 -10.01 12.13 -11.57
C GLU A 146 -11.04 12.03 -10.42
N PHE A 147 -10.55 11.78 -9.20
CA PHE A 147 -11.37 11.65 -8.00
C PHE A 147 -11.49 12.96 -7.21
N GLU A 148 -10.79 14.02 -7.62
CA GLU A 148 -10.92 15.36 -7.03
C GLU A 148 -12.17 16.06 -7.53
N LEU A 149 -12.74 16.92 -6.68
CA LEU A 149 -13.91 17.74 -7.01
C LEU A 149 -13.53 19.18 -7.39
N GLU A 150 -12.27 19.52 -7.20
CA GLU A 150 -11.69 20.82 -7.53
C GLU A 150 -11.31 20.89 -9.02
N ASP A 151 -10.84 22.06 -9.46
CA ASP A 151 -10.28 22.23 -10.80
C ASP A 151 -9.01 21.39 -10.95
N HIS A 152 -8.96 20.51 -11.95
CA HIS A 152 -7.87 19.56 -12.17
C HIS A 152 -6.61 20.23 -12.72
N GLU A 153 -6.73 21.32 -13.50
CA GLU A 153 -5.59 21.94 -14.17
C GLU A 153 -4.50 22.43 -13.19
N PRO A 154 -4.81 23.14 -12.09
CA PRO A 154 -3.82 23.53 -11.10
C PRO A 154 -3.16 22.33 -10.39
N ILE A 155 -3.93 21.28 -10.10
CA ILE A 155 -3.43 20.07 -9.43
C ILE A 155 -2.41 19.36 -10.34
N ILE A 156 -2.73 19.21 -11.61
CA ILE A 156 -1.84 18.59 -12.60
C ILE A 156 -0.57 19.43 -12.76
N ALA A 157 -0.68 20.76 -12.86
CA ALA A 157 0.47 21.65 -13.02
C ALA A 157 1.43 21.60 -11.82
N GLU A 158 0.89 21.56 -10.60
CA GLU A 158 1.69 21.37 -9.37
C GLU A 158 2.37 20.01 -9.35
N GLY A 159 1.63 18.95 -9.69
CA GLY A 159 2.15 17.59 -9.80
C GLY A 159 3.28 17.47 -10.83
N LEU A 160 3.18 18.11 -12.01
CA LEU A 160 4.22 18.10 -13.03
C LEU A 160 5.49 18.80 -12.53
N THR A 161 5.36 19.93 -11.83
CA THR A 161 6.50 20.62 -11.21
C THR A 161 7.20 19.73 -10.19
N ALA A 162 6.41 19.03 -9.37
CA ALA A 162 6.95 18.08 -8.39
C ALA A 162 7.58 16.85 -9.07
N LYS A 163 7.03 16.38 -10.20
CA LYS A 163 7.60 15.27 -10.99
C LYS A 163 8.98 15.60 -11.54
N ASP A 164 9.18 16.83 -12.02
CA ASP A 164 10.49 17.29 -12.47
C ASP A 164 11.50 17.27 -11.31
N ALA A 165 11.12 17.80 -10.13
CA ALA A 165 11.96 17.76 -8.95
C ALA A 165 12.23 16.31 -8.49
N PHE A 166 11.24 15.43 -8.50
CA PHE A 166 11.40 14.01 -8.16
C PHE A 166 12.38 13.31 -9.10
N ARG A 167 12.24 13.54 -10.41
CA ARG A 167 13.18 13.01 -11.41
C ARG A 167 14.60 13.49 -11.13
N ASP A 168 14.80 14.81 -10.99
CA ASP A 168 16.12 15.42 -10.95
C ASP A 168 16.85 15.20 -9.60
N GLU A 169 16.11 15.19 -8.47
CA GLU A 169 16.68 15.08 -7.14
C GLU A 169 16.82 13.62 -6.64
N PHE A 170 16.02 12.68 -7.15
CA PHE A 170 15.96 11.31 -6.61
C PHE A 170 16.17 10.23 -7.68
N VAL A 171 15.38 10.23 -8.76
CA VAL A 171 15.41 9.11 -9.72
C VAL A 171 16.66 9.14 -10.58
N GLN A 172 16.98 10.29 -11.17
CA GLN A 172 18.11 10.40 -12.11
C GLN A 172 19.47 10.12 -11.44
N PRO A 173 19.81 10.69 -10.26
CA PRO A 173 21.06 10.34 -9.58
C PRO A 173 21.16 8.85 -9.23
N SER A 174 20.06 8.25 -8.76
CA SER A 174 20.00 6.84 -8.43
C SER A 174 20.14 5.94 -9.67
N ARG A 175 19.51 6.33 -10.79
CA ARG A 175 19.62 5.66 -12.08
C ARG A 175 21.07 5.68 -12.58
N GLU A 176 21.71 6.85 -12.60
CA GLU A 176 23.08 7.03 -13.10
C GLU A 176 24.07 6.17 -12.32
N ARG A 177 23.98 6.15 -11.00
CA ARG A 177 24.83 5.33 -10.14
C ARG A 177 24.68 3.85 -10.45
N ARG A 178 23.45 3.35 -10.56
CA ARG A 178 23.16 1.95 -10.85
C ARG A 178 23.51 1.55 -12.27
N GLN A 179 23.29 2.44 -13.22
CA GLN A 179 23.73 2.19 -14.59
C GLN A 179 25.25 2.03 -14.69
N ALA A 180 26.00 2.90 -14.00
CA ALA A 180 27.47 2.79 -13.96
C ALA A 180 27.93 1.48 -13.31
N GLU A 181 27.26 1.01 -12.27
CA GLU A 181 27.53 -0.29 -11.64
C GLU A 181 27.26 -1.46 -12.60
N ILE A 182 26.10 -1.45 -13.27
CA ILE A 182 25.72 -2.47 -14.25
C ILE A 182 26.73 -2.49 -15.42
N ASP A 183 27.12 -1.33 -15.92
CA ASP A 183 28.05 -1.22 -17.05
C ASP A 183 29.45 -1.72 -16.65
N ALA A 184 29.93 -1.41 -15.44
CA ALA A 184 31.19 -1.93 -14.93
C ALA A 184 31.18 -3.47 -14.79
N LEU A 185 30.08 -4.06 -14.32
CA LEU A 185 29.93 -5.51 -14.23
C LEU A 185 29.89 -6.17 -15.64
N ARG A 186 29.20 -5.54 -16.59
CA ARG A 186 29.17 -6.00 -18.01
C ARG A 186 30.54 -5.94 -18.64
N GLU A 187 31.31 -4.85 -18.47
CA GLU A 187 32.66 -4.69 -18.97
C GLU A 187 33.64 -5.70 -18.36
N ALA A 188 33.46 -6.03 -17.08
CA ALA A 188 34.24 -7.04 -16.37
C ALA A 188 33.85 -8.48 -16.75
N GLY A 189 32.72 -8.69 -17.45
CA GLY A 189 32.16 -10.02 -17.72
C GLY A 189 31.68 -10.74 -16.47
N ASP A 190 31.35 -9.98 -15.40
CA ASP A 190 30.91 -10.52 -14.11
C ASP A 190 29.38 -10.81 -14.12
N THR A 191 29.06 -12.00 -14.66
CA THR A 191 27.67 -12.47 -14.71
C THR A 191 27.08 -12.72 -13.32
N ALA A 192 27.89 -13.17 -12.37
CA ALA A 192 27.44 -13.40 -11.00
C ALA A 192 27.10 -12.09 -10.29
N GLY A 193 27.86 -11.02 -10.53
CA GLY A 193 27.57 -9.68 -10.06
C GLY A 193 26.24 -9.15 -10.63
N LEU A 194 26.01 -9.34 -11.94
CA LEU A 194 24.72 -8.95 -12.56
C LEU A 194 23.54 -9.74 -12.00
N GLU A 195 23.67 -11.05 -11.83
CA GLU A 195 22.63 -11.89 -11.21
C GLU A 195 22.35 -11.47 -9.76
N ALA A 196 23.35 -11.00 -9.02
CA ALA A 196 23.18 -10.52 -7.64
C ALA A 196 22.39 -9.19 -7.55
N LEU A 197 22.32 -8.41 -8.63
CA LEU A 197 21.49 -7.20 -8.70
C LEU A 197 20.02 -7.49 -9.00
N GLU A 198 19.70 -8.66 -9.59
CA GLU A 198 18.31 -9.02 -9.88
C GLU A 198 17.48 -9.11 -8.60
N GLY A 199 16.27 -8.53 -8.64
CA GLY A 199 15.33 -8.55 -7.55
C GLY A 199 15.73 -7.71 -6.32
N THR A 200 16.80 -6.93 -6.39
CA THR A 200 17.23 -6.10 -5.25
C THR A 200 16.40 -4.81 -5.10
N ASN A 201 16.07 -4.15 -6.19
CA ASN A 201 15.21 -2.95 -6.24
C ASN A 201 14.67 -2.71 -7.65
N LEU A 202 13.67 -1.81 -7.76
CA LEU A 202 12.99 -1.50 -9.02
C LEU A 202 13.93 -0.94 -10.09
N ILE A 203 14.79 0.02 -9.73
CA ILE A 203 15.69 0.66 -10.69
C ILE A 203 16.65 -0.36 -11.30
N ASN A 204 17.28 -1.22 -10.48
CA ASN A 204 18.13 -2.31 -10.98
C ASN A 204 17.35 -3.23 -11.90
N GLN A 205 16.15 -3.64 -11.50
CA GLN A 205 15.33 -4.56 -12.26
C GLN A 205 14.97 -3.99 -13.64
N MET A 206 14.54 -2.71 -13.69
CA MET A 206 14.22 -2.05 -14.94
C MET A 206 15.45 -1.82 -15.83
N LEU A 207 16.61 -1.44 -15.28
CA LEU A 207 17.83 -1.20 -16.03
C LEU A 207 18.47 -2.49 -16.60
N LEU A 208 18.38 -3.61 -15.86
CA LEU A 208 18.84 -4.90 -16.33
C LEU A 208 18.02 -5.43 -17.52
N HIS A 209 16.73 -5.09 -17.56
CA HIS A 209 15.75 -5.58 -18.53
C HIS A 209 15.06 -4.44 -19.29
N TRP A 210 15.80 -3.35 -19.58
CA TRP A 210 15.22 -2.19 -20.24
C TRP A 210 14.62 -2.54 -21.61
N ASP A 211 13.38 -2.10 -21.83
CA ASP A 211 12.67 -2.27 -23.10
C ASP A 211 12.78 -0.99 -23.93
N ASP A 212 13.29 -1.12 -25.17
CA ASP A 212 13.48 0.01 -26.08
C ASP A 212 12.18 0.75 -26.48
N SER A 213 11.03 0.16 -26.19
CA SER A 213 9.72 0.83 -26.38
C SER A 213 9.34 1.78 -25.24
N TRP A 214 10.10 1.80 -24.14
CA TRP A 214 9.85 2.69 -23.01
C TRP A 214 10.42 4.07 -23.28
N ASP A 215 9.66 5.10 -22.89
CA ASP A 215 10.14 6.48 -22.91
C ASP A 215 11.03 6.79 -21.70
N ASP A 216 11.74 7.91 -21.73
CA ASP A 216 12.68 8.32 -20.68
C ASP A 216 12.02 8.50 -19.30
N ASP A 217 10.73 8.79 -19.27
CA ASP A 217 9.95 9.00 -18.05
C ASP A 217 9.39 7.70 -17.43
N MET A 218 9.54 6.58 -18.11
CA MET A 218 8.98 5.30 -17.66
C MET A 218 9.44 4.92 -16.26
N LEU A 219 10.74 5.04 -16.01
CA LEU A 219 11.31 4.76 -14.69
C LEU A 219 10.77 5.71 -13.61
N VAL A 220 10.57 6.99 -13.95
CA VAL A 220 10.01 7.99 -13.03
C VAL A 220 8.58 7.63 -12.65
N ARG A 221 7.75 7.29 -13.65
CA ARG A 221 6.34 6.90 -13.41
C ARG A 221 6.20 5.61 -12.60
N GLU A 222 6.99 4.58 -12.93
CA GLU A 222 6.96 3.33 -12.19
C GLU A 222 7.47 3.52 -10.75
N SER A 223 8.54 4.29 -10.56
CA SER A 223 9.07 4.64 -9.23
C SER A 223 8.03 5.40 -8.39
N LEU A 224 7.35 6.37 -8.99
CA LEU A 224 6.27 7.10 -8.35
C LEU A 224 5.12 6.16 -7.93
N LEU A 225 4.68 5.27 -8.82
CA LEU A 225 3.62 4.31 -8.51
C LEU A 225 3.97 3.46 -7.29
N TYR A 226 5.20 2.94 -7.20
CA TYR A 226 5.63 2.14 -6.05
C TYR A 226 5.63 2.95 -4.75
N LEU A 227 6.07 4.22 -4.77
CA LEU A 227 6.03 5.10 -3.60
C LEU A 227 4.62 5.43 -3.14
N ILE A 228 3.69 5.69 -4.08
CA ILE A 228 2.28 5.96 -3.77
C ILE A 228 1.62 4.71 -3.21
N ALA A 229 1.79 3.57 -3.89
CA ALA A 229 1.13 2.32 -3.52
C ALA A 229 1.59 1.78 -2.16
N SER A 230 2.88 1.94 -1.81
CA SER A 230 3.44 1.46 -0.55
C SER A 230 3.04 2.32 0.66
N GLY A 231 2.95 3.64 0.49
CA GLY A 231 2.82 4.59 1.58
C GLY A 231 1.40 4.74 2.11
N HIS A 232 0.51 5.26 1.29
CA HIS A 232 -0.80 5.75 1.73
C HIS A 232 -1.75 4.64 2.20
N SER A 233 -1.90 3.58 1.42
CA SER A 233 -2.84 2.49 1.73
C SER A 233 -2.46 1.74 3.01
N THR A 234 -1.18 1.45 3.19
CA THR A 234 -0.68 0.72 4.36
C THR A 234 -0.69 1.60 5.61
N SER A 235 -0.36 2.89 5.52
CA SER A 235 -0.43 3.84 6.64
C SER A 235 -1.86 3.95 7.17
N THR A 236 -2.84 4.16 6.29
CA THR A 236 -4.26 4.20 6.67
C THR A 236 -4.69 2.90 7.36
N ALA A 237 -4.33 1.75 6.83
CA ALA A 237 -4.70 0.46 7.42
C ALA A 237 -4.05 0.23 8.80
N ILE A 238 -2.79 0.63 9.01
CA ILE A 238 -2.12 0.46 10.31
C ILE A 238 -2.72 1.39 11.38
N THR A 239 -3.04 2.63 11.04
CA THR A 239 -3.73 3.54 11.98
C THR A 239 -5.09 3.01 12.39
N HIS A 240 -5.87 2.45 11.47
CA HIS A 240 -7.11 1.74 11.82
C HIS A 240 -6.85 0.52 12.71
N ALA A 241 -5.81 -0.27 12.45
CA ALA A 241 -5.49 -1.42 13.29
C ALA A 241 -5.16 -1.03 14.73
N VAL A 242 -4.42 0.06 14.93
CA VAL A 242 -4.12 0.56 16.29
C VAL A 242 -5.40 1.03 16.98
N ASN A 243 -6.31 1.71 16.25
CA ASN A 243 -7.60 2.12 16.80
C ASN A 243 -8.49 0.93 17.19
N GLU A 244 -8.65 -0.04 16.28
CA GLU A 244 -9.45 -1.25 16.52
C GLU A 244 -8.90 -2.11 17.65
N LEU A 245 -7.57 -2.31 17.68
CA LEU A 245 -6.91 -3.06 18.74
C LEU A 245 -7.00 -2.36 20.10
N SER A 246 -6.96 -1.02 20.15
CA SER A 246 -7.18 -0.29 21.39
C SER A 246 -8.57 -0.57 21.95
N GLY A 247 -9.61 -0.47 21.11
CA GLY A 247 -10.98 -0.81 21.51
C GLY A 247 -11.16 -2.28 21.88
N TRP A 248 -10.46 -3.18 21.16
CA TRP A 248 -10.49 -4.61 21.45
C TRP A 248 -9.89 -4.93 22.84
N PHE A 249 -8.73 -4.39 23.17
CA PHE A 249 -8.09 -4.62 24.46
C PHE A 249 -8.78 -3.92 25.62
N GLU A 250 -9.50 -2.82 25.38
CA GLU A 250 -10.41 -2.25 26.39
C GLU A 250 -11.58 -3.18 26.71
N ALA A 251 -12.14 -3.87 25.71
CA ALA A 251 -13.24 -4.82 25.86
C ALA A 251 -12.77 -6.21 26.34
N HIS A 252 -11.54 -6.59 26.02
CA HIS A 252 -10.93 -7.90 26.31
C HIS A 252 -9.55 -7.74 26.99
N PRO A 253 -9.50 -7.20 28.23
CA PRO A 253 -8.22 -6.92 28.91
C PRO A 253 -7.39 -8.19 29.17
N GLU A 254 -8.02 -9.37 29.23
CA GLU A 254 -7.35 -10.68 29.36
C GLU A 254 -6.52 -11.04 28.12
N GLU A 255 -6.79 -10.44 26.96
CA GLU A 255 -6.06 -10.67 25.73
C GLU A 255 -4.94 -9.65 25.48
N TYR A 256 -4.70 -8.71 26.37
CA TYR A 256 -3.70 -7.65 26.17
C TYR A 256 -2.28 -8.20 25.91
N GLU A 257 -1.93 -9.34 26.47
CA GLU A 257 -0.63 -10.00 26.24
C GLU A 257 -0.46 -10.46 24.77
N LEU A 258 -1.56 -10.66 24.02
CA LEU A 258 -1.52 -11.04 22.60
C LEU A 258 -1.03 -9.90 21.69
N ARG A 259 -0.90 -8.67 22.21
CA ARG A 259 -0.39 -7.51 21.44
C ARG A 259 1.02 -7.70 20.84
N LEU A 260 1.77 -8.70 21.32
CA LEU A 260 3.09 -9.07 20.79
C LEU A 260 3.09 -10.41 20.03
N ASP A 261 1.95 -11.13 20.04
CA ASP A 261 1.81 -12.38 19.32
C ASP A 261 1.62 -12.14 17.81
N ALA A 262 2.49 -12.71 16.99
CA ALA A 262 2.50 -12.46 15.56
C ALA A 262 1.28 -13.05 14.84
N ASP A 263 0.74 -14.19 15.29
CA ASP A 263 -0.48 -14.80 14.71
C ASP A 263 -1.71 -13.93 15.00
N PHE A 264 -1.81 -13.42 16.23
CA PHE A 264 -2.88 -12.52 16.63
C PHE A 264 -2.81 -11.21 15.85
N LEU A 265 -1.63 -10.58 15.78
CA LEU A 265 -1.43 -9.33 15.01
C LEU A 265 -1.68 -9.52 13.53
N MET A 266 -1.35 -10.66 12.94
CA MET A 266 -1.67 -10.98 11.56
C MET A 266 -3.18 -11.10 11.33
N ASN A 267 -3.89 -11.76 12.25
CA ASN A 267 -5.34 -11.87 12.17
C ASN A 267 -6.00 -10.48 12.32
N ALA A 268 -5.52 -9.66 13.25
CA ALA A 268 -5.95 -8.28 13.43
C ALA A 268 -5.71 -7.44 12.17
N ALA A 269 -4.52 -7.55 11.55
CA ALA A 269 -4.21 -6.86 10.30
C ALA A 269 -5.15 -7.25 9.16
N MET A 270 -5.42 -8.54 8.98
CA MET A 270 -6.36 -9.02 7.95
C MET A 270 -7.79 -8.56 8.21
N GLU A 271 -8.25 -8.56 9.45
CA GLU A 271 -9.59 -8.11 9.82
C GLU A 271 -9.73 -6.58 9.65
N THR A 272 -8.68 -5.83 9.98
CA THR A 272 -8.65 -4.38 9.72
C THR A 272 -8.75 -4.08 8.22
N LEU A 273 -7.95 -4.75 7.39
CA LEU A 273 -8.00 -4.59 5.92
C LEU A 273 -9.38 -4.95 5.36
N ARG A 274 -10.07 -5.91 5.94
CA ARG A 274 -11.43 -6.28 5.56
C ARG A 274 -12.41 -5.15 5.86
N LEU A 275 -12.34 -4.58 7.06
CA LEU A 275 -13.27 -3.53 7.53
C LEU A 275 -12.94 -2.15 6.95
N HIS A 276 -11.66 -1.82 6.87
CA HIS A 276 -11.13 -0.52 6.47
C HIS A 276 -10.28 -0.67 5.22
N SER A 277 -10.90 -1.12 4.11
CA SER A 277 -10.19 -1.29 2.85
C SER A 277 -9.66 0.05 2.36
N PRO A 278 -8.32 0.24 2.24
CA PRO A 278 -7.75 1.52 1.83
C PRO A 278 -8.15 1.95 0.40
N THR A 279 -8.48 0.98 -0.45
CA THR A 279 -9.05 1.20 -1.77
C THR A 279 -10.49 0.71 -1.73
N PRO A 280 -11.47 1.60 -1.45
CA PRO A 280 -12.85 1.19 -1.23
C PRO A 280 -13.58 0.75 -2.49
N GLY A 281 -13.10 1.14 -3.66
CA GLY A 281 -13.70 0.82 -4.95
C GLY A 281 -12.68 0.69 -6.06
N ILE A 282 -13.08 0.07 -7.15
CA ILE A 282 -12.28 -0.10 -8.36
C ILE A 282 -13.16 0.09 -9.59
N LEU A 283 -12.64 0.74 -10.62
CA LEU A 283 -13.34 1.01 -11.87
C LEU A 283 -12.81 0.13 -12.99
N ARG A 284 -13.75 -0.39 -13.81
CA ARG A 284 -13.43 -1.20 -14.99
C ARG A 284 -14.25 -0.74 -16.19
N ARG A 285 -13.72 -0.94 -17.39
CA ARG A 285 -14.39 -0.73 -18.67
C ARG A 285 -14.58 -2.06 -19.37
N ALA A 286 -15.79 -2.32 -19.86
CA ALA A 286 -16.05 -3.50 -20.68
C ALA A 286 -15.41 -3.34 -22.07
N VAL A 287 -14.67 -4.34 -22.50
CA VAL A 287 -14.11 -4.44 -23.87
C VAL A 287 -14.86 -5.45 -24.72
N GLU A 288 -15.58 -6.34 -24.07
CA GLU A 288 -16.50 -7.32 -24.67
C GLU A 288 -17.81 -7.33 -23.90
N PRO A 289 -18.93 -7.82 -24.49
CA PRO A 289 -20.18 -7.99 -23.75
C PRO A 289 -19.97 -8.94 -22.56
N VAL A 290 -20.40 -8.54 -21.36
CA VAL A 290 -20.24 -9.34 -20.15
C VAL A 290 -21.42 -9.15 -19.20
N GLU A 291 -21.77 -10.22 -18.49
CA GLU A 291 -22.80 -10.22 -17.45
C GLU A 291 -22.16 -10.57 -16.09
N ILE A 292 -22.48 -9.79 -15.08
CA ILE A 292 -21.99 -10.00 -13.71
C ILE A 292 -23.19 -10.15 -12.78
N ALA A 293 -23.28 -11.31 -12.11
CA ALA A 293 -24.25 -11.52 -11.05
C ALA A 293 -23.86 -10.73 -9.79
N ASP A 294 -24.81 -10.00 -9.21
CA ASP A 294 -24.61 -9.21 -8.00
C ASP A 294 -25.85 -9.31 -7.11
N HIS A 295 -25.79 -10.09 -6.06
CA HIS A 295 -26.97 -10.49 -5.26
C HIS A 295 -28.08 -11.08 -6.15
N ASP A 296 -29.27 -10.51 -6.10
CA ASP A 296 -30.46 -10.98 -6.85
C ASP A 296 -30.57 -10.37 -8.26
N ARG A 297 -29.56 -9.64 -8.73
CA ARG A 297 -29.57 -8.97 -10.03
C ARG A 297 -28.40 -9.40 -10.91
N VAL A 298 -28.54 -9.16 -12.21
CA VAL A 298 -27.47 -9.31 -13.19
C VAL A 298 -27.21 -7.93 -13.80
N VAL A 299 -25.94 -7.52 -13.80
CA VAL A 299 -25.47 -6.30 -14.49
C VAL A 299 -24.93 -6.72 -15.83
N SER A 300 -25.58 -6.26 -16.92
CA SER A 300 -25.18 -6.53 -18.30
C SER A 300 -24.45 -5.31 -18.85
N LEU A 301 -23.25 -5.50 -19.38
CA LEU A 301 -22.37 -4.46 -19.91
C LEU A 301 -22.08 -4.70 -21.39
N GLN A 302 -22.01 -3.62 -22.15
CA GLN A 302 -21.57 -3.61 -23.54
C GLN A 302 -20.17 -2.98 -23.65
N PRO A 303 -19.43 -3.24 -24.73
CA PRO A 303 -18.12 -2.60 -24.94
C PRO A 303 -18.20 -1.07 -24.79
N GLY A 304 -17.33 -0.50 -23.96
CA GLY A 304 -17.29 0.90 -23.58
C GLY A 304 -17.99 1.24 -22.27
N ASP A 305 -18.88 0.39 -21.76
CA ASP A 305 -19.56 0.64 -20.49
C ASP A 305 -18.60 0.56 -19.32
N LEU A 306 -18.80 1.47 -18.35
CA LEU A 306 -18.09 1.44 -17.07
C LEU A 306 -18.84 0.66 -16.02
N VAL A 307 -18.13 0.03 -15.12
CA VAL A 307 -18.64 -0.66 -13.92
C VAL A 307 -17.69 -0.44 -12.74
N SER A 308 -18.26 -0.19 -11.57
CA SER A 308 -17.52 -0.08 -10.32
C SER A 308 -17.68 -1.34 -9.48
N GLY A 309 -16.57 -1.86 -8.94
CA GLY A 309 -16.57 -2.87 -7.90
C GLY A 309 -16.37 -2.23 -6.54
N ASN A 310 -17.36 -2.32 -5.64
CA ASN A 310 -17.28 -1.80 -4.29
C ASN A 310 -16.56 -2.80 -3.37
N ILE A 311 -15.25 -2.61 -3.23
CA ILE A 311 -14.36 -3.46 -2.41
C ILE A 311 -14.78 -3.43 -0.95
N ALA A 312 -15.15 -2.25 -0.44
CA ALA A 312 -15.54 -2.08 0.97
C ALA A 312 -16.86 -2.81 1.28
N ALA A 313 -17.86 -2.72 0.40
CA ALA A 313 -19.12 -3.45 0.56
C ALA A 313 -18.91 -4.97 0.44
N ALA A 314 -18.18 -5.43 -0.58
CA ALA A 314 -17.85 -6.83 -0.78
C ALA A 314 -17.12 -7.44 0.42
N SER A 315 -16.22 -6.68 1.05
CA SER A 315 -15.48 -7.11 2.25
C SER A 315 -16.34 -7.14 3.52
N ARG A 316 -17.58 -6.67 3.45
CA ARG A 316 -18.59 -6.68 4.52
C ARG A 316 -19.82 -7.52 4.17
N ASP A 317 -19.77 -8.36 3.14
CA ASP A 317 -20.87 -9.23 2.73
C ASP A 317 -21.16 -10.29 3.81
N GLU A 318 -22.32 -10.17 4.46
CA GLU A 318 -22.74 -11.06 5.56
C GLU A 318 -22.76 -12.53 5.16
N SER A 319 -23.08 -12.85 3.90
CA SER A 319 -23.11 -14.23 3.40
C SER A 319 -21.73 -14.91 3.45
N HIS A 320 -20.64 -14.12 3.43
CA HIS A 320 -19.26 -14.60 3.48
C HIS A 320 -18.60 -14.40 4.84
N PHE A 321 -18.93 -13.32 5.56
CA PHE A 321 -18.28 -12.96 6.81
C PHE A 321 -19.13 -13.21 8.07
N GLY A 322 -20.36 -13.67 7.88
CA GLY A 322 -21.26 -14.15 8.95
C GLY A 322 -21.81 -13.05 9.84
N GLU A 323 -22.47 -13.47 10.93
CA GLU A 323 -23.03 -12.55 11.94
C GLU A 323 -21.93 -11.68 12.53
N GLY A 324 -22.21 -10.40 12.78
CA GLY A 324 -21.24 -9.43 13.29
C GLY A 324 -20.20 -9.00 12.26
N TRP A 325 -20.49 -9.18 10.96
CA TRP A 325 -19.59 -8.79 9.85
C TRP A 325 -19.11 -7.32 9.92
N ALA A 326 -19.89 -6.44 10.55
CA ALA A 326 -19.55 -5.02 10.68
C ALA A 326 -18.62 -4.70 11.86
N SER A 327 -18.38 -5.66 12.77
CA SER A 327 -17.57 -5.46 13.96
C SER A 327 -16.17 -6.06 13.78
N PHE A 328 -15.16 -5.40 14.34
CA PHE A 328 -13.81 -5.92 14.40
C PHE A 328 -13.74 -7.17 15.28
N ASN A 329 -13.17 -8.23 14.75
CA ASN A 329 -12.97 -9.50 15.46
C ASN A 329 -11.72 -10.22 14.92
N PRO A 330 -10.57 -10.14 15.59
CA PRO A 330 -9.33 -10.80 15.16
C PRO A 330 -9.41 -12.33 15.19
N HIS A 331 -10.42 -12.88 15.90
CA HIS A 331 -10.68 -14.33 15.96
C HIS A 331 -11.76 -14.79 14.97
N ARG A 332 -12.19 -13.94 14.03
CA ARG A 332 -13.25 -14.28 13.06
C ARG A 332 -12.93 -15.58 12.33
N GLU A 333 -13.86 -16.52 12.38
CA GLU A 333 -13.81 -17.74 11.59
C GLU A 333 -14.43 -17.50 10.20
N ILE A 334 -13.70 -17.84 9.15
CA ILE A 334 -14.11 -17.62 7.77
C ILE A 334 -13.90 -18.91 6.97
N ALA A 335 -14.81 -19.17 6.03
CA ALA A 335 -14.71 -20.31 5.10
C ALA A 335 -13.39 -20.23 4.31
N ARG A 336 -12.75 -21.37 4.06
CA ARG A 336 -11.46 -21.45 3.33
C ARG A 336 -11.51 -20.88 1.92
N THR A 337 -12.68 -20.71 1.33
CA THR A 337 -12.91 -20.13 0.00
C THR A 337 -12.98 -18.62 0.00
N THR A 338 -13.05 -18.00 1.19
CA THR A 338 -13.13 -16.54 1.38
C THR A 338 -11.79 -16.04 1.93
N ASN A 339 -11.29 -14.93 1.39
CA ASN A 339 -10.08 -14.29 1.91
C ASN A 339 -10.37 -13.60 3.24
N ARG A 340 -9.52 -13.78 4.25
CA ARG A 340 -9.69 -13.14 5.57
C ARG A 340 -9.67 -11.62 5.51
N TYR A 341 -8.91 -11.05 4.58
CA TYR A 341 -8.82 -9.62 4.30
C TYR A 341 -9.90 -9.11 3.32
N GLY A 342 -10.94 -9.90 3.06
CA GLY A 342 -11.96 -9.56 2.09
C GLY A 342 -11.42 -9.44 0.66
N ALA A 343 -11.76 -8.36 -0.02
CA ALA A 343 -11.31 -8.03 -1.36
C ALA A 343 -10.22 -6.91 -1.37
N ALA A 344 -9.65 -6.54 -0.22
CA ALA A 344 -8.75 -5.39 -0.07
C ALA A 344 -7.51 -5.40 -0.97
N PHE A 345 -7.01 -6.56 -1.39
CA PHE A 345 -5.90 -6.69 -2.34
C PHE A 345 -6.34 -6.93 -3.78
N GLY A 346 -7.61 -6.69 -4.10
CA GLY A 346 -8.13 -6.96 -5.42
C GLY A 346 -8.12 -8.44 -5.79
N GLY A 347 -7.99 -8.74 -7.08
CA GLY A 347 -8.01 -10.11 -7.59
C GLY A 347 -7.72 -10.20 -9.09
N GLY A 348 -7.75 -11.43 -9.64
CA GLY A 348 -7.44 -11.65 -11.05
C GLY A 348 -6.00 -11.32 -11.41
N THR A 349 -5.79 -10.80 -12.61
CA THR A 349 -4.47 -10.41 -13.13
C THR A 349 -3.88 -9.24 -12.35
N HIS A 350 -4.71 -8.31 -11.89
CA HIS A 350 -4.34 -7.12 -11.12
C HIS A 350 -4.36 -7.32 -9.59
N VAL A 351 -4.27 -8.57 -9.08
CA VAL A 351 -4.08 -8.77 -7.64
C VAL A 351 -2.87 -7.99 -7.17
N CYS A 352 -2.98 -7.30 -6.02
CA CYS A 352 -1.91 -6.45 -5.50
C CYS A 352 -0.57 -7.19 -5.45
N ILE A 353 0.43 -6.66 -6.15
CA ILE A 353 1.78 -7.24 -6.22
C ILE A 353 2.48 -7.17 -4.85
N GLY A 354 2.22 -6.11 -4.07
CA GLY A 354 2.78 -5.88 -2.74
C GLY A 354 2.11 -6.66 -1.59
N ARG A 355 1.09 -7.49 -1.87
CA ARG A 355 0.35 -8.20 -0.81
C ARG A 355 1.24 -8.97 0.15
N GLN A 356 2.26 -9.66 -0.37
CA GLN A 356 3.18 -10.43 0.47
C GLN A 356 4.14 -9.54 1.24
N LEU A 357 4.54 -8.39 0.70
CA LEU A 357 5.30 -7.39 1.44
C LEU A 357 4.52 -6.86 2.65
N VAL A 358 3.21 -6.65 2.48
CA VAL A 358 2.34 -6.12 3.55
C VAL A 358 2.03 -7.18 4.61
N LEU A 359 1.55 -8.36 4.20
CA LEU A 359 1.06 -9.41 5.11
C LEU A 359 2.08 -10.51 5.41
N GLY A 360 3.26 -10.49 4.81
CA GLY A 360 4.20 -11.60 4.97
C GLY A 360 3.76 -12.88 4.28
N ASN A 361 4.52 -13.93 4.51
CA ASN A 361 4.26 -15.27 4.01
C ASN A 361 4.73 -16.30 5.05
N TYR A 362 4.14 -16.24 6.25
CA TYR A 362 4.47 -17.21 7.26
C TYR A 362 3.34 -18.24 7.45
N ALA A 363 3.69 -19.48 7.68
CA ALA A 363 2.76 -20.48 8.11
C ALA A 363 2.62 -20.37 9.64
N ARG A 364 1.41 -20.56 10.17
CA ARG A 364 1.09 -20.42 11.60
C ARG A 364 2.20 -20.90 12.54
N GLY A 365 2.63 -20.02 13.41
CA GLY A 365 3.71 -20.20 14.38
C GLY A 365 5.04 -19.62 13.89
N GLU A 366 5.74 -18.90 14.76
CA GLU A 366 7.06 -18.33 14.47
C GLU A 366 8.05 -19.45 14.14
N LYS A 367 8.46 -19.51 12.86
CA LYS A 367 9.49 -20.44 12.39
C LYS A 367 10.70 -19.63 11.92
N GLU A 368 11.88 -20.13 12.25
CA GLU A 368 13.12 -19.56 11.79
C GLU A 368 13.12 -19.45 10.26
N GLY A 369 13.41 -18.24 9.73
CA GLY A 369 13.50 -17.98 8.31
C GLY A 369 12.20 -17.54 7.61
N GLU A 370 11.10 -17.32 8.33
CA GLU A 370 9.89 -16.70 7.78
C GLU A 370 9.91 -15.19 7.96
N TYR A 371 9.14 -14.46 7.12
CA TYR A 371 8.97 -13.02 7.26
C TYR A 371 7.51 -12.69 7.55
N PHE A 372 7.30 -11.65 8.37
CA PHE A 372 5.99 -11.28 8.90
C PHE A 372 5.29 -10.19 8.09
N GLY A 373 6.05 -9.49 7.25
CA GLY A 373 5.55 -8.35 6.48
C GLY A 373 5.49 -7.06 7.28
N VAL A 374 5.40 -5.98 6.53
CA VAL A 374 5.47 -4.60 7.05
C VAL A 374 4.41 -4.34 8.12
N PHE A 375 3.19 -4.82 7.90
CA PHE A 375 2.06 -4.54 8.80
C PHE A 375 2.31 -5.08 10.21
N VAL A 376 2.62 -6.37 10.33
CA VAL A 376 2.84 -7.01 11.63
C VAL A 376 4.11 -6.46 12.29
N ARG A 377 5.16 -6.18 11.51
CA ARG A 377 6.41 -5.62 12.06
C ARG A 377 6.20 -4.24 12.66
N ILE A 378 5.49 -3.35 11.98
CA ILE A 378 5.18 -2.02 12.52
C ILE A 378 4.29 -2.15 13.76
N LEU A 379 3.17 -2.91 13.70
CA LEU A 379 2.30 -3.08 14.86
C LEU A 379 3.06 -3.61 16.09
N ARG A 380 3.83 -4.68 15.91
CA ARG A 380 4.60 -5.28 17.00
C ARG A 380 5.58 -4.28 17.61
N ARG A 381 6.29 -3.51 16.76
CA ARG A 381 7.25 -2.51 17.22
C ARG A 381 6.61 -1.35 17.98
N LEU A 382 5.44 -0.91 17.52
CA LEU A 382 4.64 0.11 18.22
C LEU A 382 4.21 -0.40 19.62
N TYR A 383 3.75 -1.65 19.72
CA TYR A 383 3.37 -2.24 21.01
C TYR A 383 4.58 -2.54 21.92
N GLU A 384 5.72 -2.93 21.38
CA GLU A 384 6.98 -3.06 22.13
C GLU A 384 7.42 -1.70 22.69
N ALA A 385 7.19 -0.60 21.96
CA ALA A 385 7.45 0.76 22.43
C ALA A 385 6.40 1.31 23.42
N GLY A 386 5.38 0.52 23.76
CA GLY A 386 4.34 0.92 24.70
C GLY A 386 3.39 1.98 24.14
N ILE A 387 2.98 1.84 22.87
CA ILE A 387 2.03 2.79 22.24
C ILE A 387 0.70 2.83 22.98
N ARG A 388 0.20 4.04 23.22
CA ARG A 388 -1.16 4.32 23.70
C ARG A 388 -1.66 5.69 23.25
N PHE A 389 -2.94 5.94 23.41
CA PHE A 389 -3.50 7.28 23.25
C PHE A 389 -3.19 8.18 24.45
N PRO A 390 -3.02 9.49 24.24
CA PRO A 390 -3.05 10.46 25.35
C PRO A 390 -4.38 10.39 26.12
N ASP A 391 -4.34 10.59 27.46
CA ASP A 391 -5.49 10.37 28.36
C ASP A 391 -6.79 11.14 27.99
N SER A 392 -6.69 12.22 27.23
CA SER A 392 -7.82 13.07 26.83
C SER A 392 -8.21 12.95 25.36
N PHE A 393 -7.61 12.04 24.61
CA PHE A 393 -7.78 11.97 23.16
C PHE A 393 -8.51 10.71 22.72
N LYS A 394 -9.42 10.88 21.76
CA LYS A 394 -9.98 9.78 20.94
C LYS A 394 -9.80 10.12 19.47
N PRO A 395 -9.32 9.18 18.63
CA PRO A 395 -9.16 9.40 17.20
C PRO A 395 -10.46 9.91 16.57
N GLN A 396 -10.35 10.93 15.72
CA GLN A 396 -11.48 11.50 15.01
C GLN A 396 -11.36 11.11 13.52
N PRO A 397 -12.43 10.52 12.93
CA PRO A 397 -12.46 10.28 11.50
C PRO A 397 -12.32 11.58 10.71
N ALA A 398 -11.67 11.53 9.56
CA ALA A 398 -11.54 12.68 8.68
C ALA A 398 -12.91 13.13 8.12
N HIS A 399 -13.11 14.44 8.01
CA HIS A 399 -14.33 15.03 7.46
C HIS A 399 -14.49 14.80 5.95
N SER A 400 -13.43 14.38 5.28
CA SER A 400 -13.34 14.21 3.81
C SER A 400 -14.16 13.05 3.21
N GLY A 401 -14.90 12.30 4.03
CA GLY A 401 -15.63 11.10 3.58
C GLY A 401 -14.74 9.91 3.23
N HIS A 402 -13.43 10.04 3.34
CA HIS A 402 -12.48 8.93 3.26
C HIS A 402 -12.36 8.26 4.63
N ASP A 403 -12.23 6.93 4.66
CA ASP A 403 -12.02 6.15 5.89
C ASP A 403 -10.58 6.32 6.37
N ARG A 404 -10.25 7.48 6.92
CA ARG A 404 -8.94 7.84 7.48
C ARG A 404 -9.11 8.79 8.66
N PHE A 405 -8.04 9.00 9.42
CA PHE A 405 -7.98 9.95 10.52
C PHE A 405 -7.27 11.23 10.08
N GLU A 406 -7.74 12.40 10.52
CA GLU A 406 -7.06 13.69 10.31
C GLU A 406 -5.87 13.85 11.26
N HIS A 407 -6.07 13.44 12.52
CA HIS A 407 -5.07 13.45 13.57
C HIS A 407 -5.16 12.17 14.38
N PHE A 408 -4.00 11.59 14.61
CA PHE A 408 -3.88 10.35 15.37
C PHE A 408 -2.72 10.44 16.37
N PRO A 409 -2.81 11.35 17.39
CA PRO A 409 -1.75 11.51 18.37
C PRO A 409 -1.63 10.26 19.25
N VAL A 410 -0.37 9.85 19.45
CA VAL A 410 0.01 8.74 20.30
C VAL A 410 1.20 9.12 21.17
N VAL A 411 1.31 8.47 22.32
CA VAL A 411 2.46 8.52 23.21
C VAL A 411 3.06 7.14 23.39
N PHE A 412 4.34 7.09 23.72
CA PHE A 412 5.09 5.86 23.93
C PHE A 412 5.65 5.80 25.35
N ASP A 413 5.31 4.76 26.11
CA ASP A 413 5.71 4.60 27.51
C ASP A 413 7.06 3.89 27.66
N ASP A 414 7.53 3.13 26.66
CA ASP A 414 8.72 2.27 26.76
C ASP A 414 9.59 2.29 25.47
N MET A 415 9.94 3.47 25.02
CA MET A 415 10.84 3.63 23.85
C MET A 415 12.22 3.02 24.09
N ASP A 416 12.72 3.00 25.34
CA ASP A 416 14.02 2.43 25.67
C ASP A 416 14.07 0.91 25.42
N ALA A 417 12.96 0.19 25.58
CA ALA A 417 12.86 -1.23 25.26
C ALA A 417 13.16 -1.51 23.78
N VAL A 418 12.70 -0.62 22.88
CA VAL A 418 12.92 -0.75 21.45
C VAL A 418 14.32 -0.31 21.04
N LEU A 419 14.78 0.85 21.53
CA LEU A 419 16.05 1.46 21.12
C LEU A 419 17.29 0.76 21.70
N SER A 420 17.14 0.00 22.81
CA SER A 420 18.23 -0.78 23.40
C SER A 420 18.61 -2.01 22.57
N VAL A 421 17.70 -2.52 21.76
CA VAL A 421 17.92 -3.68 20.86
C VAL A 421 18.56 -3.27 19.54
N ALA A 422 18.44 -1.99 19.19
CA ALA A 422 18.98 -1.42 17.94
C ALA A 422 20.45 -0.98 18.04
N ARG A 423 21.03 -1.00 19.27
CA ARG A 423 22.47 -0.70 19.56
C ARG A 423 23.25 -2.00 19.69
#